data_cc6934b83879b54db65607da48b85e08
#
_entry.id   cc6934b83879b54db65607da48b85e08
#
_cell.length_a   1.000
_cell.length_b   1.000
_cell.length_c   1.000
_cell.angle_alpha   90.00
_cell.angle_beta   90.00
_cell.angle_gamma   90.00
#
_symmetry.space_group_name_H-M   'P 1'
#
loop_
_entity.id
_entity.type
_entity.pdbx_description
1 polymer ?
#
loop_
_entity_poly.entity_id
_entity_poly.type
_entity_poly.pdbx_seq_one_letter_code
_entity_poly.pdbx_strand_id
1 'polypeptide(L)'
;VRAQNEAKHDKPAVEVVVFHGVKQCQTCQAIKKNSQEVAEELAADGKNVSYRVVDFSKPEGKDEAKKYEIAWTSLLLIRHDAGDKETVRNISKFAIENARTNTEKFRKQLAEDIGKLLKE
;
A
#
# COMPACT_ATOMS: atom_id res chain seq x y z
N VAL A 1 -3.06 -14.39 -19.87
CA VAL A 1 -3.09 -13.11 -19.20
C VAL A 1 -4.37 -12.91 -18.44
N ARG A 2 -5.46 -13.08 -19.10
CA ARG A 2 -6.76 -12.94 -18.45
C ARG A 2 -7.02 -14.02 -17.43
N ALA A 3 -6.57 -15.22 -17.73
CA ALA A 3 -6.71 -16.33 -16.79
C ALA A 3 -5.99 -16.01 -15.48
N GLN A 4 -4.85 -15.33 -15.58
CA GLN A 4 -4.11 -14.94 -14.39
C GLN A 4 -4.91 -13.94 -13.55
N ASN A 5 -5.59 -13.01 -14.20
CA ASN A 5 -6.42 -12.06 -13.50
C ASN A 5 -7.58 -12.74 -12.81
N GLU A 6 -8.18 -13.69 -13.49
CA GLU A 6 -9.29 -14.44 -12.91
C GLU A 6 -8.84 -15.25 -11.72
N ALA A 7 -7.69 -15.89 -11.82
CA ALA A 7 -7.14 -16.66 -10.70
C ALA A 7 -6.92 -15.78 -9.47
N LYS A 8 -6.55 -14.52 -9.67
CA LYS A 8 -6.35 -13.59 -8.57
C LYS A 8 -7.64 -13.22 -7.86
N HIS A 9 -8.77 -13.32 -8.55
CA HIS A 9 -10.06 -12.98 -7.94
C HIS A 9 -10.50 -14.00 -6.89
N ASP A 10 -10.00 -15.23 -6.97
CA ASP A 10 -10.34 -16.26 -6.01
C ASP A 10 -9.62 -16.12 -4.69
N LYS A 11 -8.56 -15.31 -4.65
CA LYS A 11 -7.76 -15.13 -3.46
C LYS A 11 -7.68 -13.65 -3.10
N PRO A 12 -7.66 -13.33 -1.80
CA PRO A 12 -7.49 -11.93 -1.41
C PRO A 12 -6.17 -11.39 -1.95
N ALA A 13 -6.20 -10.17 -2.41
CA ALA A 13 -5.01 -9.45 -2.86
C ALA A 13 -4.87 -8.20 -2.03
N VAL A 14 -3.63 -7.84 -1.69
CA VAL A 14 -3.36 -6.61 -0.96
C VAL A 14 -2.61 -5.65 -1.86
N GLU A 15 -3.10 -4.43 -1.93
CA GLU A 15 -2.45 -3.36 -2.68
C GLU A 15 -1.84 -2.38 -1.68
N VAL A 16 -0.54 -2.15 -1.82
CA VAL A 16 0.15 -1.16 -0.99
C VAL A 16 0.14 0.14 -1.76
N VAL A 17 -0.56 1.15 -1.24
CA VAL A 17 -0.76 2.41 -1.94
C VAL A 17 -0.14 3.55 -1.15
N VAL A 18 0.77 4.28 -1.80
CA VAL A 18 1.40 5.46 -1.20
C VAL A 18 0.82 6.70 -1.89
N PHE A 19 0.25 7.60 -1.08
CA PHE A 19 -0.25 8.88 -1.57
C PHE A 19 0.75 9.98 -1.26
N HIS A 20 1.06 10.81 -2.23
CA HIS A 20 1.95 11.96 -2.01
C HIS A 20 1.50 13.16 -2.84
N GLY A 21 1.99 14.34 -2.47
CA GLY A 21 1.71 15.57 -3.21
C GLY A 21 2.91 16.03 -4.01
N VAL A 22 2.90 17.31 -4.37
CA VAL A 22 3.98 17.91 -5.14
C VAL A 22 5.30 17.86 -4.39
N LYS A 23 5.26 18.23 -3.11
CA LYS A 23 6.45 18.24 -2.27
C LYS A 23 6.62 16.88 -1.62
N GLN A 24 7.83 16.35 -1.73
CA GLN A 24 8.17 15.09 -1.07
C GLN A 24 9.29 15.34 -0.09
N CYS A 25 9.05 15.09 1.19
CA CYS A 25 10.07 15.20 2.23
C CYS A 25 10.81 13.88 2.35
N GLN A 26 11.83 13.85 3.21
CA GLN A 26 12.61 12.64 3.44
C GLN A 26 11.75 11.51 3.98
N THR A 27 10.81 11.84 4.85
CA THR A 27 9.88 10.84 5.39
C THR A 27 9.03 10.22 4.28
N CYS A 28 8.51 11.07 3.37
CA CYS A 28 7.72 10.58 2.24
C CYS A 28 8.51 9.64 1.36
N GLN A 29 9.75 10.00 1.09
CA GLN A 29 10.64 9.16 0.28
C GLN A 29 10.95 7.84 0.98
N ALA A 30 11.16 7.89 2.30
CA ALA A 30 11.41 6.67 3.06
C ALA A 30 10.21 5.74 3.04
N ILE A 31 9.00 6.29 3.17
CA ILE A 31 7.77 5.49 3.08
C ILE A 31 7.67 4.83 1.71
N LYS A 32 7.88 5.58 0.64
CA LYS A 32 7.81 5.04 -0.72
C LYS A 32 8.82 3.92 -0.93
N LYS A 33 10.07 4.18 -0.61
CA LYS A 33 11.14 3.21 -0.85
C LYS A 33 10.92 1.93 -0.07
N ASN A 34 10.69 2.05 1.23
CA ASN A 34 10.55 0.87 2.08
C ASN A 34 9.28 0.10 1.78
N SER A 35 8.18 0.79 1.51
CA SER A 35 6.94 0.12 1.15
C SER A 35 7.08 -0.65 -0.16
N GLN A 36 7.74 -0.05 -1.14
CA GLN A 36 7.98 -0.71 -2.42
C GLN A 36 8.80 -1.98 -2.24
N GLU A 37 9.88 -1.89 -1.47
CA GLU A 37 10.77 -3.03 -1.26
C GLU A 37 10.05 -4.17 -0.55
N VAL A 38 9.27 -3.86 0.48
CA VAL A 38 8.51 -4.89 1.19
C VAL A 38 7.49 -5.55 0.27
N ALA A 39 6.77 -4.75 -0.51
CA ALA A 39 5.77 -5.30 -1.44
C ALA A 39 6.44 -6.19 -2.48
N GLU A 40 7.60 -5.78 -3.00
CA GLU A 40 8.32 -6.58 -3.99
C GLU A 40 8.84 -7.88 -3.40
N GLU A 41 9.34 -7.84 -2.18
CA GLU A 41 9.81 -9.05 -1.51
C GLU A 41 8.68 -10.05 -1.28
N LEU A 42 7.53 -9.57 -0.84
CA LEU A 42 6.38 -10.44 -0.62
C LEU A 42 5.84 -11.00 -1.93
N ALA A 43 5.82 -10.18 -2.98
CA ALA A 43 5.39 -10.65 -4.30
C ALA A 43 6.34 -11.73 -4.83
N ALA A 44 7.64 -11.56 -4.58
CA ALA A 44 8.64 -12.54 -4.99
C ALA A 44 8.45 -13.87 -4.24
N ASP A 45 7.92 -13.81 -3.02
CA ASP A 45 7.61 -15.00 -2.22
C ASP A 45 6.30 -15.67 -2.62
N GLY A 46 5.67 -15.19 -3.68
CA GLY A 46 4.41 -15.76 -4.15
C GLY A 46 3.17 -15.20 -3.46
N LYS A 47 3.32 -14.15 -2.66
CA LYS A 47 2.18 -13.50 -2.04
C LYS A 47 1.46 -12.63 -3.05
N ASN A 48 0.14 -12.49 -2.88
CA ASN A 48 -0.66 -11.68 -3.80
C ASN A 48 -0.67 -10.23 -3.37
N VAL A 49 0.47 -9.56 -3.57
CA VAL A 49 0.70 -8.18 -3.14
C VAL A 49 1.17 -7.35 -4.31
N SER A 50 0.63 -6.14 -4.43
CA SER A 50 1.08 -5.17 -5.43
C SER A 50 1.40 -3.84 -4.77
N TYR A 51 2.10 -2.98 -5.50
CA TYR A 51 2.50 -1.68 -5.00
C TYR A 51 2.09 -0.60 -5.99
N ARG A 52 1.59 0.51 -5.47
CA ARG A 52 1.16 1.61 -6.32
C ARG A 52 1.40 2.95 -5.63
N VAL A 53 1.74 3.95 -6.41
CA VAL A 53 1.95 5.32 -5.92
C VAL A 53 0.92 6.21 -6.56
N VAL A 54 0.28 7.05 -5.77
CA VAL A 54 -0.72 8.00 -6.24
C VAL A 54 -0.25 9.42 -5.93
N ASP A 55 -0.18 10.25 -6.94
CA ASP A 55 0.17 11.66 -6.81
C ASP A 55 -1.13 12.47 -6.80
N PHE A 56 -1.54 12.90 -5.61
CA PHE A 56 -2.82 13.62 -5.49
C PHE A 56 -2.72 15.09 -5.89
N SER A 57 -1.56 15.54 -6.36
CA SER A 57 -1.45 16.86 -6.97
C SER A 57 -1.94 16.84 -8.41
N LYS A 58 -2.11 15.64 -8.98
CA LYS A 58 -2.62 15.45 -10.33
C LYS A 58 -4.11 15.10 -10.28
N PRO A 59 -4.87 15.43 -11.35
CA PRO A 59 -6.32 15.18 -11.34
C PRO A 59 -6.71 13.74 -11.05
N GLU A 60 -6.01 12.77 -11.65
CA GLU A 60 -6.33 11.36 -11.44
C GLU A 60 -6.13 10.96 -9.98
N GLY A 61 -5.06 11.47 -9.37
CA GLY A 61 -4.75 11.16 -7.99
C GLY A 61 -5.70 11.84 -7.01
N LYS A 62 -6.21 13.02 -7.37
CA LYS A 62 -7.15 13.73 -6.51
C LYS A 62 -8.44 12.95 -6.31
N ASP A 63 -8.94 12.33 -7.34
CA ASP A 63 -10.18 11.55 -7.24
C ASP A 63 -9.98 10.37 -6.29
N GLU A 64 -8.87 9.69 -6.40
CA GLU A 64 -8.59 8.56 -5.55
C GLU A 64 -8.34 8.99 -4.11
N ALA A 65 -7.63 10.09 -3.91
CA ALA A 65 -7.41 10.63 -2.58
C ALA A 65 -8.73 11.00 -1.91
N LYS A 66 -9.66 11.55 -2.68
CA LYS A 66 -10.99 11.87 -2.18
C LYS A 66 -11.73 10.63 -1.75
N LYS A 67 -11.66 9.59 -2.55
CA LYS A 67 -12.32 8.32 -2.25
C LYS A 67 -11.89 7.76 -0.90
N TYR A 68 -10.62 7.90 -0.57
CA TYR A 68 -10.08 7.37 0.68
C TYR A 68 -9.85 8.45 1.73
N GLU A 69 -10.36 9.65 1.50
CA GLU A 69 -10.27 10.78 2.43
C GLU A 69 -8.83 11.14 2.79
N ILE A 70 -7.97 11.18 1.77
CA ILE A 70 -6.55 11.47 1.94
C ILE A 70 -6.29 12.96 1.65
N ALA A 71 -5.62 13.64 2.57
CA ALA A 71 -5.30 15.05 2.44
C ALA A 71 -3.80 15.33 2.45
N TRP A 72 -2.99 14.35 2.78
CA TRP A 72 -1.52 14.50 2.83
C TRP A 72 -0.86 13.16 2.53
N THR A 73 0.48 13.13 2.60
CA THR A 73 1.22 11.88 2.38
C THR A 73 0.71 10.78 3.29
N SER A 74 0.34 9.66 2.71
CA SER A 74 -0.31 8.58 3.44
C SER A 74 0.10 7.22 2.89
N LEU A 75 -0.03 6.21 3.72
CA LEU A 75 0.20 4.82 3.33
C LEU A 75 -1.03 4.01 3.66
N LEU A 76 -1.61 3.41 2.64
CA LEU A 76 -2.80 2.57 2.80
C LEU A 76 -2.48 1.14 2.37
N LEU A 77 -3.10 0.20 3.08
CA LEU A 77 -3.14 -1.20 2.66
C LEU A 77 -4.58 -1.49 2.27
N ILE A 78 -4.79 -1.85 1.02
CA ILE A 78 -6.13 -2.11 0.51
C ILE A 78 -6.22 -3.59 0.12
N ARG A 79 -7.07 -4.31 0.82
CA ARG A 79 -7.33 -5.71 0.50
C ARG A 79 -8.51 -5.78 -0.46
N HIS A 80 -8.31 -6.49 -1.55
CA HIS A 80 -9.36 -6.70 -2.55
C HIS A 80 -9.83 -8.15 -2.46
N ASP A 81 -11.10 -8.32 -2.17
CA ASP A 81 -11.72 -9.64 -2.12
C ASP A 81 -12.54 -9.87 -3.39
N ALA A 82 -12.94 -11.11 -3.60
CA ALA A 82 -13.86 -11.44 -4.68
C ALA A 82 -15.14 -10.62 -4.52
N GLY A 83 -15.72 -10.18 -5.63
CA GLY A 83 -16.97 -9.42 -5.59
C GLY A 83 -16.79 -7.95 -5.28
N ASP A 84 -15.63 -7.39 -5.58
CA ASP A 84 -15.33 -5.96 -5.45
C ASP A 84 -15.33 -5.44 -4.01
N LYS A 85 -15.20 -6.30 -3.04
CA LYS A 85 -15.06 -5.88 -1.66
C LYS A 85 -13.65 -5.36 -1.42
N GLU A 86 -13.57 -4.22 -0.74
CA GLU A 86 -12.29 -3.64 -0.36
C GLU A 86 -12.24 -3.45 1.15
N THR A 87 -11.11 -3.82 1.75
CA THR A 87 -10.83 -3.52 3.15
C THR A 87 -9.63 -2.59 3.17
N VAL A 88 -9.82 -1.39 3.73
CA VAL A 88 -8.78 -0.37 3.73
C VAL A 88 -8.23 -0.21 5.14
N ARG A 89 -6.91 -0.28 5.25
CA ARG A 89 -6.21 0.04 6.49
C ARG A 89 -5.29 1.22 6.26
N ASN A 90 -5.51 2.28 7.02
CA ASN A 90 -4.66 3.47 6.94
C ASN A 90 -3.60 3.37 8.02
N ILE A 91 -2.35 3.13 7.62
CA ILE A 91 -1.23 3.04 8.54
C ILE A 91 -0.28 4.21 8.39
N SER A 92 -0.82 5.34 7.95
CA SER A 92 -0.02 6.53 7.69
C SER A 92 0.72 7.03 8.92
N LYS A 93 0.04 7.07 10.07
CA LYS A 93 0.67 7.54 11.29
C LYS A 93 1.87 6.69 11.67
N PHE A 94 1.70 5.37 11.65
CA PHE A 94 2.78 4.45 11.94
C PHE A 94 3.92 4.61 10.94
N ALA A 95 3.59 4.77 9.65
CA ALA A 95 4.57 4.93 8.61
C ALA A 95 5.37 6.23 8.81
N ILE A 96 4.68 7.32 9.09
CA ILE A 96 5.34 8.61 9.30
C ILE A 96 6.28 8.55 10.51
N GLU A 97 5.86 7.87 11.56
CA GLU A 97 6.66 7.79 12.78
C GLU A 97 7.88 6.88 12.65
N ASN A 98 7.83 5.86 11.79
CA ASN A 98 8.83 4.80 11.80
C ASN A 98 9.62 4.61 10.51
N ALA A 99 9.09 5.00 9.37
CA ALA A 99 9.71 4.68 8.08
C ALA A 99 11.13 5.22 7.95
N ARG A 100 11.40 6.36 8.55
CA ARG A 100 12.69 7.03 8.44
C ARG A 100 13.62 6.71 9.61
N THR A 101 13.09 6.67 10.83
CA THR A 101 13.90 6.53 12.04
C THR A 101 13.96 5.10 12.56
N ASN A 102 12.92 4.31 12.34
CA ASN A 102 12.84 2.92 12.77
C ASN A 102 12.53 2.02 11.57
N THR A 103 13.37 2.09 10.56
CA THR A 103 13.14 1.45 9.27
C THR A 103 12.87 -0.05 9.38
N GLU A 104 13.66 -0.75 10.17
CA GLU A 104 13.47 -2.19 10.33
C GLU A 104 12.13 -2.52 10.96
N LYS A 105 11.76 -1.76 11.99
CA LYS A 105 10.46 -1.95 12.65
C LYS A 105 9.32 -1.67 11.68
N PHE A 106 9.45 -0.61 10.88
CA PHE A 106 8.46 -0.26 9.88
C PHE A 106 8.27 -1.39 8.87
N ARG A 107 9.36 -1.90 8.32
CA ARG A 107 9.31 -2.93 7.29
C ARG A 107 8.73 -4.23 7.84
N LYS A 108 9.14 -4.61 9.05
CA LYS A 108 8.65 -5.83 9.68
C LYS A 108 7.15 -5.74 9.96
N GLN A 109 6.72 -4.63 10.54
CA GLN A 109 5.31 -4.44 10.85
C GLN A 109 4.45 -4.36 9.60
N LEU A 110 4.96 -3.70 8.56
CA LEU A 110 4.26 -3.62 7.29
C LEU A 110 4.06 -5.00 6.69
N ALA A 111 5.10 -5.83 6.70
CA ALA A 111 5.00 -7.19 6.18
C ALA A 111 4.00 -8.02 6.98
N GLU A 112 4.00 -7.86 8.32
CA GLU A 112 3.04 -8.56 9.17
C GLU A 112 1.60 -8.12 8.89
N ASP A 113 1.38 -6.82 8.73
CA ASP A 113 0.05 -6.30 8.45
C ASP A 113 -0.49 -6.79 7.11
N ILE A 114 0.37 -6.81 6.11
CA ILE A 114 0.00 -7.35 4.79
C ILE A 114 -0.34 -8.83 4.92
N GLY A 115 0.49 -9.58 5.64
CA GLY A 115 0.26 -11.01 5.86
C GLY A 115 -1.06 -11.29 6.55
N LYS A 116 -1.40 -10.47 7.54
CA LYS A 116 -2.69 -10.61 8.25
C LYS A 116 -3.86 -10.36 7.31
N LEU A 117 -3.76 -9.34 6.48
CA LEU A 117 -4.82 -9.04 5.52
C LEU A 117 -5.00 -10.17 4.52
N LEU A 118 -3.92 -10.78 4.10
CA LEU A 118 -3.99 -11.89 3.15
C LEU A 118 -4.65 -13.14 3.75
N LYS A 119 -4.56 -13.29 5.06
CA LYS A 119 -5.14 -14.44 5.75
C LYS A 119 -6.61 -14.27 6.13
N GLU A 120 -7.06 -13.04 6.25
CA GLU A 120 -8.46 -12.75 6.65
C GLU A 120 -9.50 -13.09 5.55
#